data_78db5dbbe3ca6c50d01fef53d592ff0b
#
_entry.id   78db5dbbe3ca6c50d01fef53d592ff0b
#
_cell.length_a   1.000
_cell.length_b   1.000
_cell.length_c   1.000
_cell.angle_alpha   90.00
_cell.angle_beta   90.00
_cell.angle_gamma   90.00
#
_symmetry.space_group_name_H-M   'P 1'
#
loop_
_entity.id
_entity.type
_entity.pdbx_description
1 polymer ?
#
loop_
_entity_poly.entity_id
_entity_poly.type
_entity_poly.pdbx_seq_one_letter_code
_entity_poly.pdbx_strand_id
1 'polypeptide(L)'
;MIKNIKKFDKNIRPNSIRKKTGARISAVQILYLSDICAVDIKTALNVFSENYESVILSELNLKKLEIDLLHRITNGVIKYRKPIDFQISKNLSDNWKINRLSINELNILRLSLYEMFVDKIFDKKTIINEYVSIFDVFSGNIDFANGFLDMISKKKIIL
;
A
#
# COMPACT_ATOMS: atom_id res chain seq x y z
N MET A 1 10.08 10.69 0.65
CA MET A 1 9.95 11.29 -0.69
C MET A 1 9.52 10.21 -1.68
N ILE A 2 8.50 10.47 -2.46
CA ILE A 2 8.03 9.55 -3.50
C ILE A 2 8.97 9.66 -4.71
N LYS A 3 9.47 8.52 -5.21
CA LYS A 3 10.33 8.43 -6.38
C LYS A 3 9.72 7.49 -7.41
N ASN A 4 10.19 7.59 -8.65
CA ASN A 4 9.83 6.65 -9.73
C ASN A 4 8.32 6.52 -10.02
N ILE A 5 7.48 7.45 -9.56
CA ILE A 5 6.04 7.42 -9.83
C ILE A 5 5.71 7.49 -11.32
N LYS A 6 6.59 8.11 -12.11
CA LYS A 6 6.46 8.26 -13.57
C LYS A 6 6.42 6.94 -14.32
N LYS A 7 6.89 5.82 -13.72
CA LYS A 7 6.76 4.49 -14.34
C LYS A 7 5.31 4.04 -14.53
N PHE A 8 4.38 4.71 -13.87
CA PHE A 8 2.95 4.49 -14.03
C PHE A 8 2.29 5.43 -15.05
N ASP A 9 3.10 6.09 -15.91
CA ASP A 9 2.63 7.02 -16.92
C ASP A 9 1.50 6.43 -17.78
N LYS A 10 0.66 7.32 -18.28
CA LYS A 10 -0.48 7.02 -19.15
C LYS A 10 -0.13 6.21 -20.41
N ASN A 11 1.10 6.36 -20.91
CA ASN A 11 1.59 5.64 -22.09
C ASN A 11 1.90 4.17 -21.79
N ILE A 12 2.03 3.80 -20.51
CA ILE A 12 2.38 2.45 -20.05
C ILE A 12 1.16 1.74 -19.47
N ARG A 13 0.28 2.48 -18.78
CA ARG A 13 -0.87 1.92 -18.08
C ARG A 13 -2.18 2.65 -18.41
N PRO A 14 -3.30 1.92 -18.61
CA PRO A 14 -4.62 2.53 -18.80
C PRO A 14 -5.04 3.38 -17.57
N ASN A 15 -5.91 4.35 -17.80
CA ASN A 15 -6.44 5.24 -16.75
C ASN A 15 -7.10 4.47 -15.59
N SER A 16 -7.88 3.43 -15.90
CA SER A 16 -8.55 2.60 -14.90
C SER A 16 -7.57 1.90 -13.94
N ILE A 17 -6.42 1.48 -14.45
CA ILE A 17 -5.34 0.87 -13.63
C ILE A 17 -4.62 1.95 -12.83
N ARG A 18 -4.27 3.09 -13.47
CA ARG A 18 -3.56 4.19 -12.79
C ARG A 18 -4.35 4.78 -11.63
N LYS A 19 -5.68 4.89 -11.72
CA LYS A 19 -6.56 5.32 -10.62
C LYS A 19 -6.41 4.43 -9.39
N LYS A 20 -6.35 3.10 -9.58
CA LYS A 20 -6.16 2.11 -8.51
C LYS A 20 -4.76 2.18 -7.93
N THR A 21 -3.74 2.29 -8.78
CA THR A 21 -2.36 2.49 -8.34
C THR A 21 -2.23 3.78 -7.53
N GLY A 22 -2.83 4.86 -7.99
CA GLY A 22 -2.87 6.14 -7.26
C GLY A 22 -3.55 6.03 -5.90
N ALA A 23 -4.67 5.30 -5.82
CA ALA A 23 -5.35 5.03 -4.56
C ALA A 23 -4.46 4.24 -3.58
N ARG A 24 -3.72 3.24 -4.05
CA ARG A 24 -2.80 2.45 -3.21
C ARG A 24 -1.61 3.28 -2.73
N ILE A 25 -0.99 4.08 -3.59
CA ILE A 25 0.09 5.01 -3.21
C ILE A 25 -0.43 6.02 -2.17
N SER A 26 -1.60 6.58 -2.40
CA SER A 26 -2.24 7.50 -1.46
C SER A 26 -2.53 6.84 -0.11
N ALA A 27 -2.98 5.57 -0.12
CA ALA A 27 -3.22 4.82 1.11
C ALA A 27 -1.96 4.67 1.96
N VAL A 28 -0.80 4.43 1.36
CA VAL A 28 0.48 4.38 2.07
C VAL A 28 0.76 5.70 2.78
N GLN A 29 0.57 6.83 2.10
CA GLN A 29 0.78 8.16 2.66
C GLN A 29 -0.22 8.49 3.78
N ILE A 30 -1.49 8.13 3.62
CA ILE A 30 -2.54 8.35 4.61
C ILE A 30 -2.25 7.54 5.89
N LEU A 31 -1.87 6.28 5.76
CA LEU A 31 -1.49 5.46 6.90
C LEU A 31 -0.22 6.00 7.59
N TYR A 32 0.75 6.50 6.82
CA TYR A 32 1.92 7.17 7.35
C TYR A 32 1.53 8.41 8.19
N LEU A 33 0.65 9.27 7.66
CA LEU A 33 0.16 10.45 8.38
C LEU A 33 -0.55 10.05 9.68
N SER A 34 -1.41 9.03 9.62
CA SER A 34 -2.10 8.53 10.80
C SER A 34 -1.13 8.03 11.88
N ASP A 35 -0.10 7.28 11.48
CA ASP A 35 0.90 6.72 12.39
C ASP A 35 1.82 7.78 12.99
N ILE A 36 2.36 8.69 12.17
CA ILE A 36 3.35 9.69 12.62
C ILE A 36 2.69 10.82 13.42
N CYS A 37 1.52 11.28 12.99
CA CYS A 37 0.80 12.37 13.66
C CYS A 37 -0.09 11.86 14.81
N ALA A 38 -0.20 10.55 15.00
CA ALA A 38 -1.09 9.92 15.97
C ALA A 38 -2.54 10.43 15.86
N VAL A 39 -3.04 10.57 14.63
CA VAL A 39 -4.41 10.99 14.32
C VAL A 39 -5.24 9.83 13.78
N ASP A 40 -6.55 9.92 13.93
CA ASP A 40 -7.45 8.91 13.35
C ASP A 40 -7.41 8.96 11.80
N ILE A 41 -7.88 7.87 11.19
CA ILE A 41 -7.81 7.70 9.73
C ILE A 41 -8.66 8.74 9.00
N LYS A 42 -9.76 9.20 9.57
CA LYS A 42 -10.61 10.24 8.97
C LYS A 42 -9.86 11.58 8.89
N THR A 43 -9.18 11.93 9.95
CA THR A 43 -8.33 13.14 9.99
C THR A 43 -7.18 13.01 8.99
N ALA A 44 -6.50 11.87 8.94
CA ALA A 44 -5.43 11.63 7.98
C ALA A 44 -5.90 11.70 6.52
N LEU A 45 -7.08 11.16 6.21
CA LEU A 45 -7.71 11.28 4.89
C LEU A 45 -7.99 12.73 4.50
N ASN A 46 -8.52 13.54 5.42
CA ASN A 46 -8.78 14.94 5.17
C ASN A 46 -7.48 15.73 4.91
N VAL A 47 -6.48 15.55 5.77
CA VAL A 47 -5.16 16.20 5.60
C VAL A 47 -4.54 15.81 4.25
N PHE A 48 -4.61 14.54 3.89
CA PHE A 48 -4.10 14.06 2.60
C PHE A 48 -4.83 14.72 1.43
N SER A 49 -6.17 14.73 1.44
CA SER A 49 -6.98 15.30 0.37
C SER A 49 -6.71 16.79 0.17
N GLU A 50 -6.55 17.55 1.25
CA GLU A 50 -6.32 18.99 1.19
C GLU A 50 -4.90 19.36 0.74
N ASN A 51 -3.89 18.54 1.06
CA ASN A 51 -2.47 18.96 0.92
C ASN A 51 -1.66 18.12 -0.07
N TYR A 52 -2.02 16.87 -0.33
CA TYR A 52 -1.16 15.91 -1.05
C TYR A 52 -1.81 15.26 -2.26
N GLU A 53 -3.13 15.15 -2.32
CA GLU A 53 -3.83 14.44 -3.40
C GLU A 53 -3.52 15.03 -4.77
N SER A 54 -3.49 16.35 -4.88
CA SER A 54 -3.21 17.05 -6.14
C SER A 54 -1.85 16.67 -6.74
N VAL A 55 -0.86 16.41 -5.92
CA VAL A 55 0.48 15.97 -6.35
C VAL A 55 0.40 14.59 -7.00
N ILE A 56 -0.28 13.64 -6.35
CA ILE A 56 -0.46 12.29 -6.90
C ILE A 56 -1.24 12.31 -8.21
N LEU A 57 -2.31 13.10 -8.27
CA LEU A 57 -3.10 13.26 -9.49
C LEU A 57 -2.26 13.83 -10.64
N SER A 58 -1.46 14.84 -10.37
CA SER A 58 -0.57 15.45 -11.35
C SER A 58 0.49 14.45 -11.86
N GLU A 59 1.18 13.78 -10.96
CA GLU A 59 2.26 12.84 -11.29
C GLU A 59 1.76 11.62 -12.09
N LEU A 60 0.54 11.17 -11.83
CA LEU A 60 -0.09 10.05 -12.54
C LEU A 60 -0.95 10.51 -13.73
N ASN A 61 -1.02 11.80 -13.99
CA ASN A 61 -1.89 12.38 -15.02
C ASN A 61 -3.34 11.87 -14.91
N LEU A 62 -3.93 12.08 -13.75
CA LEU A 62 -5.28 11.68 -13.39
C LEU A 62 -6.13 12.89 -13.02
N LYS A 63 -7.44 12.77 -13.25
CA LYS A 63 -8.43 13.75 -12.76
C LYS A 63 -8.96 13.38 -11.36
N LYS A 64 -8.97 12.09 -11.03
CA LYS A 64 -9.43 11.56 -9.74
C LYS A 64 -8.82 10.20 -9.44
N LEU A 65 -8.74 9.86 -8.17
CA LEU A 65 -8.36 8.53 -7.68
C LEU A 65 -9.55 7.55 -7.74
N GLU A 66 -9.28 6.26 -7.53
CA GLU A 66 -10.30 5.26 -7.21
C GLU A 66 -10.66 5.36 -5.71
N ILE A 67 -11.60 6.25 -5.40
CA ILE A 67 -11.94 6.64 -4.03
C ILE A 67 -12.50 5.48 -3.20
N ASP A 68 -13.35 4.65 -3.80
CA ASP A 68 -13.92 3.49 -3.08
C ASP A 68 -12.83 2.51 -2.66
N LEU A 69 -11.85 2.25 -3.52
CA LEU A 69 -10.69 1.44 -3.19
C LEU A 69 -9.87 2.11 -2.07
N LEU A 70 -9.58 3.40 -2.20
CA LEU A 70 -8.80 4.14 -1.20
C LEU A 70 -9.39 4.01 0.21
N HIS A 71 -10.69 4.31 0.35
CA HIS A 71 -11.38 4.24 1.63
C HIS A 71 -11.46 2.80 2.17
N ARG A 72 -11.72 1.84 1.30
CA ARG A 72 -11.84 0.43 1.68
C ARG A 72 -10.53 -0.12 2.24
N ILE A 73 -9.40 0.11 1.55
CA ILE A 73 -8.11 -0.44 2.00
C ILE A 73 -7.54 0.29 3.22
N THR A 74 -7.70 1.61 3.32
CA THR A 74 -7.23 2.36 4.50
C THR A 74 -8.02 1.98 5.75
N ASN A 75 -9.33 2.00 5.70
CA ASN A 75 -10.17 1.58 6.83
C ASN A 75 -9.99 0.10 7.17
N GLY A 76 -9.84 -0.75 6.14
CA GLY A 76 -9.62 -2.16 6.31
C GLY A 76 -8.32 -2.47 7.04
N VAL A 77 -7.21 -1.81 6.68
CA VAL A 77 -5.93 -1.98 7.38
C VAL A 77 -6.05 -1.54 8.85
N ILE A 78 -6.72 -0.44 9.14
CA ILE A 78 -6.92 -0.01 10.53
C ILE A 78 -7.69 -1.06 11.33
N LYS A 79 -8.77 -1.59 10.76
CA LYS A 79 -9.60 -2.62 11.40
C LYS A 79 -8.84 -3.93 11.66
N TYR A 80 -8.03 -4.36 10.70
CA TYR A 80 -7.32 -5.65 10.75
C TYR A 80 -5.83 -5.51 11.12
N ARG A 81 -5.39 -4.36 11.64
CA ARG A 81 -3.98 -4.06 11.91
C ARG A 81 -3.29 -5.12 12.76
N LYS A 82 -3.89 -5.48 13.90
CA LYS A 82 -3.29 -6.46 14.82
C LYS A 82 -3.07 -7.84 14.19
N PRO A 83 -4.07 -8.50 13.61
CA PRO A 83 -3.85 -9.78 12.96
C PRO A 83 -2.93 -9.69 11.74
N ILE A 84 -2.96 -8.60 10.97
CA ILE A 84 -2.03 -8.39 9.86
C ILE A 84 -0.59 -8.28 10.37
N ASP A 85 -0.33 -7.43 11.36
CA ASP A 85 1.01 -7.25 11.94
C ASP A 85 1.55 -8.55 12.53
N PHE A 86 0.68 -9.35 13.16
CA PHE A 86 1.04 -10.68 13.63
C PHE A 86 1.51 -11.59 12.48
N GLN A 87 0.78 -11.60 11.36
CA GLN A 87 1.17 -12.40 10.20
C GLN A 87 2.46 -11.90 9.56
N ILE A 88 2.66 -10.60 9.46
CA ILE A 88 3.92 -10.02 8.97
C ILE A 88 5.07 -10.47 9.87
N SER A 89 4.98 -10.23 11.17
CA SER A 89 6.03 -10.58 12.14
C SER A 89 6.36 -12.06 12.15
N LYS A 90 5.34 -12.92 12.11
CA LYS A 90 5.50 -14.37 12.11
C LYS A 90 6.20 -14.92 10.86
N ASN A 91 6.05 -14.23 9.73
CA ASN A 91 6.55 -14.69 8.44
C ASN A 91 7.83 -14.00 7.97
N LEU A 92 8.31 -12.99 8.69
CA LEU A 92 9.64 -12.44 8.44
C LEU A 92 10.71 -13.46 8.83
N SER A 93 11.82 -13.49 8.05
CA SER A 93 12.97 -14.30 8.41
C SER A 93 13.67 -13.75 9.66
N ASP A 94 14.51 -14.58 10.31
CA ASP A 94 15.24 -14.18 11.52
C ASP A 94 16.11 -12.93 11.34
N ASN A 95 16.56 -12.67 10.11
CA ASN A 95 17.32 -11.48 9.75
C ASN A 95 16.47 -10.23 9.54
N TRP A 96 15.14 -10.37 9.44
CA TRP A 96 14.19 -9.28 9.20
C TRP A 96 13.15 -9.20 10.31
N LYS A 97 13.33 -8.25 11.22
CA LYS A 97 12.35 -7.96 12.27
C LYS A 97 11.43 -6.83 11.81
N ILE A 98 10.18 -6.87 12.25
CA ILE A 98 9.17 -5.86 11.90
C ILE A 98 9.62 -4.43 12.24
N ASN A 99 10.38 -4.25 13.31
CA ASN A 99 10.93 -2.96 13.73
C ASN A 99 12.10 -2.45 12.88
N ARG A 100 12.61 -3.25 11.95
CA ARG A 100 13.61 -2.84 10.95
C ARG A 100 12.99 -2.33 9.65
N LEU A 101 11.71 -2.59 9.44
CA LEU A 101 10.96 -2.03 8.32
C LEU A 101 10.72 -0.54 8.57
N SER A 102 10.87 0.28 7.52
CA SER A 102 10.37 1.64 7.58
C SER A 102 8.84 1.64 7.72
N ILE A 103 8.27 2.73 8.21
CA ILE A 103 6.81 2.86 8.36
C ILE A 103 6.12 2.68 7.00
N ASN A 104 6.70 3.21 5.92
CA ASN A 104 6.17 3.04 4.58
C ASN A 104 6.19 1.59 4.12
N GLU A 105 7.31 0.88 4.29
CA GLU A 105 7.41 -0.55 3.96
C GLU A 105 6.40 -1.37 4.75
N LEU A 106 6.27 -1.12 6.04
CA LEU A 106 5.28 -1.81 6.88
C LEU A 106 3.85 -1.54 6.41
N ASN A 107 3.52 -0.30 6.09
CA ASN A 107 2.19 0.05 5.59
C ASN A 107 1.89 -0.55 4.22
N ILE A 108 2.88 -0.65 3.34
CA ILE A 108 2.74 -1.36 2.06
C ILE A 108 2.44 -2.84 2.28
N LEU A 109 3.15 -3.52 3.19
CA LEU A 109 2.87 -4.91 3.55
C LEU A 109 1.48 -5.06 4.18
N ARG A 110 1.07 -4.15 5.06
CA ARG A 110 -0.29 -4.14 5.65
C ARG A 110 -1.37 -4.07 4.58
N LEU A 111 -1.25 -3.14 3.65
CA LEU A 111 -2.19 -2.97 2.54
C LEU A 111 -2.23 -4.21 1.64
N SER A 112 -1.08 -4.76 1.29
CA SER A 112 -1.01 -5.95 0.43
C SER A 112 -1.64 -7.17 1.09
N LEU A 113 -1.39 -7.42 2.37
CA LEU A 113 -2.01 -8.53 3.09
C LEU A 113 -3.52 -8.33 3.24
N TYR A 114 -3.96 -7.11 3.50
CA TYR A 114 -5.39 -6.81 3.55
C TYR A 114 -6.08 -7.13 2.22
N GLU A 115 -5.55 -6.64 1.10
CA GLU A 115 -6.13 -6.93 -0.21
C GLU A 115 -6.07 -8.41 -0.58
N MET A 116 -4.98 -9.13 -0.23
CA MET A 116 -4.84 -10.55 -0.54
C MET A 116 -5.77 -11.47 0.26
N PHE A 117 -5.95 -11.20 1.54
CA PHE A 117 -6.54 -12.15 2.47
C PHE A 117 -7.89 -11.72 3.05
N VAL A 118 -8.22 -10.44 3.02
CA VAL A 118 -9.50 -9.90 3.52
C VAL A 118 -10.38 -9.43 2.37
N ASP A 119 -9.90 -8.46 1.60
CA ASP A 119 -10.67 -7.83 0.52
C ASP A 119 -10.96 -8.78 -0.66
N LYS A 120 -9.92 -9.47 -1.12
CA LYS A 120 -9.97 -10.55 -2.14
C LYS A 120 -10.64 -10.16 -3.47
N ILE A 121 -10.68 -8.87 -3.82
CA ILE A 121 -11.28 -8.40 -5.06
C ILE A 121 -10.34 -8.65 -6.25
N PHE A 122 -9.04 -8.48 -6.03
CA PHE A 122 -8.02 -8.69 -7.05
C PHE A 122 -7.27 -10.00 -6.78
N ASP A 123 -6.78 -10.64 -7.86
CA ASP A 123 -5.95 -11.83 -7.71
C ASP A 123 -4.60 -11.49 -7.06
N LYS A 124 -4.01 -12.50 -6.41
CA LYS A 124 -2.77 -12.32 -5.65
C LYS A 124 -1.59 -11.87 -6.52
N LYS A 125 -1.52 -12.34 -7.77
CA LYS A 125 -0.45 -11.95 -8.70
C LYS A 125 -0.52 -10.46 -9.03
N THR A 126 -1.70 -9.95 -9.30
CA THR A 126 -1.94 -8.51 -9.52
C THR A 126 -1.52 -7.71 -8.28
N ILE A 127 -1.92 -8.14 -7.09
CA ILE A 127 -1.57 -7.46 -5.84
C ILE A 127 -0.05 -7.45 -5.61
N ILE A 128 0.63 -8.58 -5.81
CA ILE A 128 2.09 -8.65 -5.68
C ILE A 128 2.75 -7.65 -6.62
N ASN A 129 2.40 -7.67 -7.90
CA ASN A 129 2.99 -6.80 -8.91
C ASN A 129 2.79 -5.31 -8.57
N GLU A 130 1.58 -4.93 -8.15
CA GLU A 130 1.27 -3.55 -7.74
C GLU A 130 2.11 -3.13 -6.54
N TYR A 131 2.10 -3.90 -5.46
CA TYR A 131 2.78 -3.50 -4.23
C TYR A 131 4.30 -3.59 -4.29
N VAL A 132 4.88 -4.52 -5.05
CA VAL A 132 6.33 -4.52 -5.36
C VAL A 132 6.70 -3.22 -6.09
N SER A 133 5.89 -2.80 -7.05
CA SER A 133 6.10 -1.53 -7.75
C SER A 133 5.96 -0.32 -6.82
N ILE A 134 5.04 -0.37 -5.86
CA ILE A 134 4.86 0.70 -4.86
C ILE A 134 6.01 0.72 -3.85
N PHE A 135 6.60 -0.42 -3.49
CA PHE A 135 7.84 -0.45 -2.71
C PHE A 135 8.94 0.41 -3.34
N ASP A 136 9.10 0.30 -4.66
CA ASP A 136 10.08 1.10 -5.39
C ASP A 136 9.75 2.62 -5.36
N VAL A 137 8.48 2.98 -5.43
CA VAL A 137 8.02 4.38 -5.31
C VAL A 137 8.46 5.00 -3.97
N PHE A 138 8.45 4.23 -2.91
CA PHE A 138 8.87 4.66 -1.57
C PHE A 138 10.32 4.30 -1.22
N SER A 139 11.14 3.97 -2.23
CA SER A 139 12.56 3.62 -2.07
C SER A 139 12.81 2.39 -1.17
N GLY A 140 11.83 1.47 -1.12
CA GLY A 140 11.96 0.21 -0.39
C GLY A 140 12.79 -0.83 -1.14
N ASN A 141 13.09 -1.92 -0.45
CA ASN A 141 13.83 -3.05 -1.02
C ASN A 141 12.89 -3.93 -1.87
N ILE A 142 13.01 -3.85 -3.19
CA ILE A 142 12.17 -4.58 -4.16
C ILE A 142 12.35 -6.08 -4.05
N ASP A 143 13.57 -6.57 -3.89
CA ASP A 143 13.86 -8.01 -3.80
C ASP A 143 13.24 -8.61 -2.53
N PHE A 144 13.34 -7.90 -1.42
CA PHE A 144 12.65 -8.27 -0.17
C PHE A 144 11.13 -8.31 -0.37
N ALA A 145 10.55 -7.24 -0.94
CA ALA A 145 9.12 -7.15 -1.16
C ALA A 145 8.60 -8.30 -2.03
N ASN A 146 9.26 -8.54 -3.16
CA ASN A 146 8.88 -9.62 -4.07
C ASN A 146 8.97 -11.00 -3.41
N GLY A 147 10.07 -11.29 -2.73
CA GLY A 147 10.28 -12.56 -2.04
C GLY A 147 9.28 -12.78 -0.91
N PHE A 148 9.04 -11.76 -0.08
CA PHE A 148 8.09 -11.85 1.03
C PHE A 148 6.64 -12.02 0.54
N LEU A 149 6.20 -11.19 -0.41
CA LEU A 149 4.83 -11.25 -0.91
C LEU A 149 4.54 -12.53 -1.69
N ASP A 150 5.49 -13.01 -2.49
CA ASP A 150 5.34 -14.30 -3.18
C ASP A 150 5.24 -15.45 -2.17
N MET A 151 6.12 -15.50 -1.19
CA MET A 151 6.12 -16.53 -0.15
C MET A 151 4.81 -16.53 0.65
N ILE A 152 4.35 -15.38 1.13
CA ILE A 152 3.16 -15.29 1.98
C ILE A 152 1.88 -15.56 1.19
N SER A 153 1.85 -15.22 -0.10
CA SER A 153 0.69 -15.45 -0.98
C SER A 153 0.31 -16.92 -1.12
N LYS A 154 1.27 -17.82 -0.95
CA LYS A 154 1.10 -19.28 -1.04
C LYS A 154 0.58 -19.90 0.25
N LYS A 155 0.57 -19.15 1.35
CA LYS A 155 0.09 -19.63 2.64
C LYS A 155 -1.42 -19.52 2.76
N LYS A 156 -1.99 -20.42 3.53
CA LYS A 156 -3.40 -20.34 3.95
C LYS A 156 -3.46 -19.47 5.20
N ILE A 157 -3.85 -18.23 5.03
CA ILE A 157 -3.98 -17.22 6.10
C ILE A 157 -5.45 -16.85 6.26
N ILE A 158 -5.91 -16.82 7.50
CA ILE A 158 -7.21 -16.35 7.91
C ILE A 158 -6.97 -15.16 8.85
N LEU A 159 -7.53 -14.00 8.50
CA LEU A 159 -7.42 -12.77 9.25
C LEU A 159 -8.77 -12.38 9.88
#